data_e8f17f77ad9dee1140032a34088257a0
#
_entry.id   e8f17f77ad9dee1140032a34088257a0
#
_cell.length_a   1.000
_cell.length_b   1.000
_cell.length_c   1.000
_cell.angle_alpha   90.00
_cell.angle_beta   90.00
_cell.angle_gamma   90.00
#
_symmetry.space_group_name_H-M   'P 1'
#
loop_
_entity.id
_entity.type
_entity.pdbx_description
1 polymer ?
#
loop_
_entity_poly.entity_id
_entity_poly.type
_entity_poly.pdbx_seq_one_letter_code
_entity_poly.pdbx_strand_id
1 'polypeptide(L)'
;MGASTSSPPLVRRHHWIVRLTHWATVIVLAGMIASGLQIYEAYARFGNRGGPYFVSPFDGAQFPHWSRLGGWLAGALNWHFALAWPLVAFGLLYLGYLVRSGEWRALLFRPRDVRGAIEMTKYYLHLRREHPPQGKHNPLQKLAYTGVIGLGALAVLTGFAVYKPTQLAWLTTLFGGFQAARYWHFWIVWIFVGFTIMHVFLVFAVDPASLRAMLSGSYRGKFPSHD
;
A
#
# COMPACT_ATOMS: atom_id res chain seq x y z
N MET A 1 -31.33 -35.28 24.92
CA MET A 1 -30.16 -35.32 24.01
C MET A 1 -29.67 -33.89 23.80
N GLY A 2 -28.66 -33.47 24.57
CA GLY A 2 -28.08 -32.13 24.47
C GLY A 2 -27.12 -32.09 23.29
N ALA A 3 -27.43 -31.28 22.30
CA ALA A 3 -26.50 -30.95 21.24
C ALA A 3 -25.31 -30.24 21.87
N SER A 4 -24.15 -30.89 21.92
CA SER A 4 -22.89 -30.30 22.29
C SER A 4 -22.54 -29.22 21.24
N THR A 5 -22.81 -27.98 21.57
CA THR A 5 -22.36 -26.83 20.78
C THR A 5 -20.87 -26.64 20.97
N SER A 6 -20.07 -27.47 20.30
CA SER A 6 -18.63 -27.26 20.24
C SER A 6 -18.37 -25.93 19.55
N SER A 7 -17.78 -24.97 20.27
CA SER A 7 -17.36 -23.69 19.70
C SER A 7 -16.45 -23.96 18.50
N PRO A 8 -16.63 -23.20 17.38
CA PRO A 8 -15.80 -23.41 16.19
C PRO A 8 -14.32 -23.25 16.51
N PRO A 9 -13.43 -24.07 15.89
CA PRO A 9 -12.01 -24.07 16.20
C PRO A 9 -11.36 -22.71 15.94
N LEU A 10 -10.38 -22.37 16.77
CA LEU A 10 -9.58 -21.17 16.62
C LEU A 10 -8.53 -21.40 15.51
N VAL A 11 -8.66 -20.69 14.40
CA VAL A 11 -7.73 -20.81 13.27
C VAL A 11 -6.76 -19.64 13.25
N ARG A 12 -5.44 -19.92 13.26
CA ARG A 12 -4.39 -18.90 13.14
C ARG A 12 -4.26 -18.47 11.67
N ARG A 13 -4.48 -17.18 11.38
CA ARG A 13 -4.50 -16.65 10.00
C ARG A 13 -3.24 -15.87 9.64
N HIS A 14 -2.73 -15.03 10.55
CA HIS A 14 -1.61 -14.15 10.28
C HIS A 14 -0.48 -14.34 11.30
N HIS A 15 0.75 -14.43 10.78
CA HIS A 15 1.94 -14.42 11.61
C HIS A 15 2.11 -13.06 12.28
N TRP A 16 2.70 -13.03 13.49
CA TRP A 16 2.85 -11.79 14.26
C TRP A 16 3.69 -10.73 13.52
N ILE A 17 4.71 -11.14 12.72
CA ILE A 17 5.50 -10.23 11.89
C ILE A 17 4.60 -9.49 10.89
N VAL A 18 3.71 -10.19 10.20
CA VAL A 18 2.78 -9.59 9.23
C VAL A 18 1.88 -8.56 9.90
N ARG A 19 1.37 -8.86 11.09
CA ARG A 19 0.53 -7.96 11.86
C ARG A 19 1.29 -6.72 12.34
N LEU A 20 2.48 -6.93 12.91
CA LEU A 20 3.34 -5.85 13.37
C LEU A 20 3.71 -4.90 12.22
N THR A 21 4.25 -5.45 11.14
CA THR A 21 4.67 -4.63 9.98
C THR A 21 3.50 -3.92 9.33
N HIS A 22 2.32 -4.56 9.25
CA HIS A 22 1.13 -3.92 8.72
C HIS A 22 0.71 -2.69 9.55
N TRP A 23 0.48 -2.84 10.85
CA TRP A 23 0.00 -1.74 11.68
C TRP A 23 1.05 -0.65 11.86
N ALA A 24 2.32 -1.01 12.00
CA ALA A 24 3.40 -0.03 12.02
C ALA A 24 3.48 0.75 10.70
N THR A 25 3.36 0.07 9.54
CA THR A 25 3.35 0.72 8.24
C THR A 25 2.15 1.65 8.06
N VAL A 26 0.96 1.30 8.57
CA VAL A 26 -0.22 2.18 8.52
C VAL A 26 0.07 3.54 9.18
N ILE A 27 0.64 3.50 10.40
CA ILE A 27 0.96 4.72 11.16
C ILE A 27 2.06 5.53 10.44
N VAL A 28 3.13 4.86 10.06
CA VAL A 28 4.27 5.51 9.38
C VAL A 28 3.86 6.09 8.04
N LEU A 29 3.08 5.35 7.24
CA LEU A 29 2.62 5.82 5.93
C LEU A 29 1.69 7.04 6.06
N ALA A 30 0.80 7.06 7.05
CA ALA A 30 -0.03 8.24 7.32
C ALA A 30 0.82 9.49 7.61
N GLY A 31 1.85 9.36 8.45
CA GLY A 31 2.80 10.44 8.71
C GLY A 31 3.63 10.84 7.49
N MET A 32 4.05 9.87 6.67
CA MET A 32 4.76 10.12 5.40
C MET A 32 3.88 10.90 4.42
N ILE A 33 2.62 10.53 4.26
CA ILE A 33 1.66 11.24 3.41
C ILE A 33 1.47 12.67 3.94
N ALA A 34 1.18 12.83 5.23
CA ALA A 34 0.91 14.13 5.83
C ALA A 34 2.13 15.09 5.73
N SER A 35 3.34 14.60 5.99
CA SER A 35 4.56 15.39 5.79
C SER A 35 4.85 15.67 4.32
N GLY A 36 4.57 14.71 3.42
CA GLY A 36 4.71 14.88 1.98
C GLY A 36 3.78 15.97 1.42
N LEU A 37 2.53 16.05 1.87
CA LEU A 37 1.59 17.10 1.49
C LEU A 37 2.10 18.50 1.93
N GLN A 38 2.64 18.60 3.14
CA GLN A 38 3.26 19.85 3.61
C GLN A 38 4.50 20.25 2.81
N ILE A 39 5.33 19.28 2.39
CA ILE A 39 6.48 19.54 1.52
C ILE A 39 6.01 20.01 0.14
N TYR A 40 4.97 19.37 -0.41
CA TYR A 40 4.42 19.74 -1.71
C TYR A 40 3.92 21.18 -1.75
N GLU A 41 3.23 21.65 -0.71
CA GLU A 41 2.71 23.03 -0.63
C GLU A 41 3.79 24.10 -0.68
N ALA A 42 4.99 23.81 -0.19
CA ALA A 42 6.11 24.78 -0.25
C ALA A 42 6.48 25.15 -1.71
N TYR A 43 6.23 24.24 -2.65
CA TYR A 43 6.32 24.49 -4.10
C TYR A 43 5.32 23.58 -4.82
N ALA A 44 4.07 24.00 -4.84
CA ALA A 44 2.93 23.22 -5.35
C ALA A 44 2.87 23.18 -6.89
N ARG A 45 4.00 22.94 -7.54
CA ARG A 45 4.14 22.80 -9.00
C ARG A 45 5.27 21.84 -9.33
N PHE A 46 5.22 21.28 -10.53
CA PHE A 46 6.30 20.43 -11.07
C PHE A 46 6.97 21.16 -12.22
N GLY A 47 8.24 21.52 -12.07
CA GLY A 47 9.01 22.22 -13.08
C GLY A 47 10.04 23.18 -12.49
N ASN A 48 10.79 23.84 -13.36
CA ASN A 48 11.75 24.87 -13.01
C ASN A 48 11.07 26.23 -12.86
N ARG A 49 11.77 27.21 -12.28
CA ARG A 49 11.34 28.61 -12.27
C ARG A 49 11.16 29.07 -13.72
N GLY A 50 9.94 29.25 -14.18
CA GLY A 50 9.66 29.68 -15.56
C GLY A 50 8.55 28.94 -16.29
N GLY A 51 8.05 27.83 -15.70
CA GLY A 51 6.88 27.12 -16.22
C GLY A 51 6.72 25.71 -15.67
N PRO A 52 5.52 25.13 -15.78
CA PRO A 52 5.27 23.76 -15.39
C PRO A 52 5.99 22.80 -16.35
N TYR A 53 6.79 21.91 -15.82
CA TYR A 53 7.38 20.79 -16.57
C TYR A 53 6.35 19.68 -16.81
N PHE A 54 5.51 19.45 -15.80
CA PHE A 54 4.34 18.55 -15.84
C PHE A 54 3.14 19.28 -15.26
N VAL A 55 2.01 19.21 -15.95
CA VAL A 55 0.74 19.76 -15.46
C VAL A 55 0.12 18.78 -14.45
N SER A 56 -0.39 19.31 -13.35
CA SER A 56 -1.06 18.55 -12.31
C SER A 56 -2.36 19.26 -11.93
N PRO A 57 -3.46 18.53 -11.67
CA PRO A 57 -4.69 19.12 -11.15
C PRO A 57 -4.51 19.70 -9.73
N PHE A 58 -3.38 19.43 -9.10
CA PHE A 58 -3.00 19.96 -7.79
C PHE A 58 -2.07 21.16 -7.85
N ASP A 59 -1.82 21.72 -9.06
CA ASP A 59 -0.96 22.91 -9.18
C ASP A 59 -1.52 24.08 -8.37
N GLY A 60 -0.71 24.60 -7.42
CA GLY A 60 -1.13 25.63 -6.49
C GLY A 60 -2.07 25.15 -5.36
N ALA A 61 -2.34 23.85 -5.25
CA ALA A 61 -3.23 23.33 -4.23
C ALA A 61 -2.70 23.56 -2.81
N GLN A 62 -3.62 23.89 -1.91
CA GLN A 62 -3.40 23.93 -0.47
C GLN A 62 -4.24 22.86 0.19
N PHE A 63 -3.62 22.13 1.10
CA PHE A 63 -4.30 21.05 1.83
C PHE A 63 -4.75 21.51 3.22
N PRO A 64 -5.84 20.96 3.78
CA PRO A 64 -6.29 21.29 5.13
C PRO A 64 -5.20 21.06 6.19
N HIS A 65 -5.13 21.93 7.20
CA HIS A 65 -4.11 21.83 8.26
C HIS A 65 -4.06 20.47 8.96
N TRP A 66 -5.20 19.83 9.17
CA TRP A 66 -5.30 18.52 9.81
C TRP A 66 -4.70 17.38 8.97
N SER A 67 -4.53 17.56 7.66
CA SER A 67 -3.94 16.55 6.75
C SER A 67 -2.43 16.72 6.58
N ARG A 68 -1.82 17.71 7.23
CA ARG A 68 -0.40 18.06 7.06
C ARG A 68 0.38 17.84 8.35
N LEU A 69 1.65 17.46 8.23
CA LEU A 69 2.56 17.25 9.35
C LEU A 69 3.84 18.08 9.17
N GLY A 70 4.29 18.74 10.25
CA GLY A 70 5.55 19.46 10.32
C GLY A 70 5.41 20.98 10.36
N GLY A 71 4.20 21.53 10.08
CA GLY A 71 3.86 22.96 10.19
C GLY A 71 4.49 23.86 9.14
N TRP A 72 5.72 23.60 8.71
CA TRP A 72 6.49 24.33 7.71
C TRP A 72 7.46 23.39 6.96
N LEU A 73 8.10 23.87 5.89
CA LEU A 73 8.90 23.01 4.99
C LEU A 73 9.99 22.22 5.73
N ALA A 74 10.82 22.86 6.55
CA ALA A 74 11.91 22.16 7.21
C ALA A 74 11.40 21.17 8.27
N GLY A 75 10.35 21.52 9.01
CA GLY A 75 9.70 20.61 9.94
C GLY A 75 9.10 19.38 9.22
N ALA A 76 8.45 19.61 8.08
CA ALA A 76 7.91 18.53 7.25
C ALA A 76 9.01 17.63 6.69
N LEU A 77 10.12 18.18 6.19
CA LEU A 77 11.28 17.41 5.74
C LEU A 77 11.87 16.55 6.84
N ASN A 78 12.02 17.11 8.06
CA ASN A 78 12.52 16.34 9.21
C ASN A 78 11.61 15.14 9.52
N TRP A 79 10.29 15.34 9.58
CA TRP A 79 9.34 14.26 9.80
C TRP A 79 9.36 13.24 8.66
N HIS A 80 9.38 13.69 7.41
CA HIS A 80 9.39 12.83 6.25
C HIS A 80 10.60 11.91 6.24
N PHE A 81 11.79 12.45 6.46
CA PHE A 81 13.02 11.65 6.49
C PHE A 81 13.11 10.76 7.74
N ALA A 82 12.65 11.23 8.91
CA ALA A 82 12.59 10.41 10.11
C ALA A 82 11.67 9.19 9.94
N LEU A 83 10.53 9.37 9.27
CA LEU A 83 9.56 8.31 9.02
C LEU A 83 9.94 7.39 7.84
N ALA A 84 10.76 7.87 6.90
CA ALA A 84 11.22 7.07 5.76
C ALA A 84 12.03 5.84 6.20
N TRP A 85 12.88 5.97 7.22
CA TRP A 85 13.70 4.86 7.71
C TRP A 85 12.88 3.73 8.33
N PRO A 86 11.96 3.96 9.28
CA PRO A 86 11.07 2.90 9.75
C PRO A 86 10.19 2.32 8.64
N LEU A 87 9.73 3.12 7.65
CA LEU A 87 9.00 2.58 6.51
C LEU A 87 9.84 1.55 5.73
N VAL A 88 11.07 1.89 5.40
CA VAL A 88 12.01 0.98 4.74
C VAL A 88 12.30 -0.25 5.60
N ALA A 89 12.56 -0.06 6.89
CA ALA A 89 12.85 -1.15 7.82
C ALA A 89 11.69 -2.15 7.93
N PHE A 90 10.45 -1.68 8.09
CA PHE A 90 9.27 -2.56 8.12
C PHE A 90 9.01 -3.23 6.77
N GLY A 91 9.24 -2.52 5.67
CA GLY A 91 9.16 -3.09 4.31
C GLY A 91 10.16 -4.23 4.13
N LEU A 92 11.42 -4.03 4.50
CA LEU A 92 12.47 -5.06 4.41
C LEU A 92 12.19 -6.24 5.35
N LEU A 93 11.71 -5.99 6.57
CA LEU A 93 11.31 -7.04 7.50
C LEU A 93 10.18 -7.89 6.93
N TYR A 94 9.17 -7.27 6.34
CA TYR A 94 8.06 -7.97 5.69
C TYR A 94 8.53 -8.78 4.48
N LEU A 95 9.33 -8.20 3.59
CA LEU A 95 9.89 -8.91 2.44
C LEU A 95 10.78 -10.07 2.85
N GLY A 96 11.62 -9.87 3.86
CA GLY A 96 12.45 -10.94 4.45
C GLY A 96 11.60 -12.10 5.00
N TYR A 97 10.51 -11.79 5.68
CA TYR A 97 9.54 -12.79 6.12
C TYR A 97 8.93 -13.53 4.91
N LEU A 98 8.44 -12.83 3.90
CA LEU A 98 7.83 -13.45 2.72
C LEU A 98 8.78 -14.40 2.00
N VAL A 99 10.03 -13.98 1.83
CA VAL A 99 11.06 -14.82 1.17
C VAL A 99 11.37 -16.06 2.00
N ARG A 100 11.58 -15.88 3.31
CA ARG A 100 11.98 -16.96 4.22
C ARG A 100 10.85 -17.97 4.45
N SER A 101 9.60 -17.53 4.53
CA SER A 101 8.41 -18.40 4.68
C SER A 101 7.98 -19.05 3.37
N GLY A 102 8.42 -18.54 2.22
CA GLY A 102 7.96 -18.97 0.90
C GLY A 102 6.56 -18.46 0.52
N GLU A 103 5.91 -17.66 1.38
CA GLU A 103 4.55 -17.14 1.15
C GLU A 103 4.46 -16.24 -0.08
N TRP A 104 5.56 -15.60 -0.48
CA TRP A 104 5.61 -14.79 -1.70
C TRP A 104 5.09 -15.52 -2.94
N ARG A 105 5.27 -16.86 -3.02
CA ARG A 105 4.79 -17.67 -4.16
C ARG A 105 3.28 -17.69 -4.29
N ALA A 106 2.58 -17.61 -3.18
CA ALA A 106 1.11 -17.57 -3.13
C ALA A 106 0.55 -16.15 -3.34
N LEU A 107 1.34 -15.12 -2.98
CA LEU A 107 0.95 -13.72 -3.10
C LEU A 107 1.25 -13.11 -4.47
N LEU A 108 2.25 -13.65 -5.18
CA LEU A 108 2.72 -13.09 -6.45
C LEU A 108 1.64 -13.24 -7.54
N PHE A 109 1.26 -12.11 -8.14
CA PHE A 109 0.42 -12.06 -9.33
C PHE A 109 1.24 -12.45 -10.56
N ARG A 110 0.74 -13.41 -11.32
CA ARG A 110 1.41 -13.95 -12.51
C ARG A 110 0.56 -13.71 -13.75
N PRO A 111 1.13 -13.74 -14.97
CA PRO A 111 0.36 -13.56 -16.21
C PRO A 111 -0.84 -14.51 -16.31
N ARG A 112 -0.71 -15.74 -15.81
CA ARG A 112 -1.82 -16.71 -15.76
C ARG A 112 -3.00 -16.29 -14.87
N ASP A 113 -2.77 -15.39 -13.90
CA ASP A 113 -3.81 -14.90 -12.99
C ASP A 113 -4.69 -13.81 -13.64
N VAL A 114 -4.27 -13.22 -14.78
CA VAL A 114 -4.98 -12.12 -15.47
C VAL A 114 -6.41 -12.49 -15.82
N ARG A 115 -6.62 -13.67 -16.45
CA ARG A 115 -7.96 -14.12 -16.81
C ARG A 115 -8.85 -14.28 -15.57
N GLY A 116 -8.32 -14.87 -14.51
CA GLY A 116 -9.02 -14.99 -13.23
C GLY A 116 -9.37 -13.64 -12.60
N ALA A 117 -8.47 -12.64 -12.70
CA ALA A 117 -8.71 -11.29 -12.21
C ALA A 117 -9.87 -10.61 -12.98
N ILE A 118 -9.92 -10.77 -14.30
CA ILE A 118 -11.02 -10.26 -15.15
C ILE A 118 -12.35 -10.91 -14.76
N GLU A 119 -12.37 -12.24 -14.61
CA GLU A 119 -13.59 -12.96 -14.23
C GLU A 119 -14.06 -12.59 -12.81
N MET A 120 -13.14 -12.40 -11.87
CA MET A 120 -13.47 -11.94 -10.52
C MET A 120 -14.00 -10.50 -10.51
N THR A 121 -13.43 -9.61 -11.35
CA THR A 121 -13.95 -8.25 -11.54
C THR A 121 -15.37 -8.27 -12.08
N LYS A 122 -15.66 -9.09 -13.10
CA LYS A 122 -17.02 -9.25 -13.63
C LYS A 122 -18.00 -9.75 -12.56
N TYR A 123 -17.56 -10.67 -11.69
CA TYR A 123 -18.37 -11.15 -10.59
C TYR A 123 -18.70 -10.02 -9.60
N TYR A 124 -17.72 -9.23 -9.15
CA TYR A 124 -17.95 -8.12 -8.25
C TYR A 124 -18.78 -6.97 -8.86
N LEU A 125 -18.74 -6.82 -10.19
CA LEU A 125 -19.59 -5.88 -10.92
C LEU A 125 -20.99 -6.45 -11.24
N HIS A 126 -21.34 -7.65 -10.72
CA HIS A 126 -22.59 -8.36 -10.98
C HIS A 126 -22.84 -8.71 -12.48
N LEU A 127 -21.76 -8.69 -13.30
CA LEU A 127 -21.81 -9.11 -14.70
C LEU A 127 -21.68 -10.63 -14.87
N ARG A 128 -21.34 -11.35 -13.82
CA ARG A 128 -21.27 -12.79 -13.73
C ARG A 128 -22.01 -13.27 -12.48
N ARG A 129 -22.85 -14.31 -12.60
CA ARG A 129 -23.63 -14.85 -11.47
C ARG A 129 -22.84 -15.85 -10.63
N GLU A 130 -21.97 -16.63 -11.28
CA GLU A 130 -21.20 -17.69 -10.61
C GLU A 130 -19.87 -17.14 -10.08
N HIS A 131 -19.54 -17.53 -8.85
CA HIS A 131 -18.27 -17.20 -8.26
C HIS A 131 -17.14 -17.95 -8.98
N PRO A 132 -16.08 -17.27 -9.48
CA PRO A 132 -14.96 -17.95 -10.12
C PRO A 132 -14.19 -18.85 -9.12
N PRO A 133 -13.66 -20.00 -9.57
CA PRO A 133 -12.83 -20.84 -8.71
C PRO A 133 -11.59 -20.09 -8.25
N GLN A 134 -11.25 -20.22 -6.96
CA GLN A 134 -10.12 -19.52 -6.37
C GLN A 134 -9.30 -20.44 -5.46
N GLY A 135 -7.99 -20.16 -5.37
CA GLY A 135 -7.10 -20.80 -4.41
C GLY A 135 -7.02 -20.04 -3.08
N LYS A 136 -5.92 -20.20 -2.33
CA LYS A 136 -5.66 -19.49 -1.05
C LYS A 136 -5.89 -17.98 -1.12
N HIS A 137 -5.57 -17.37 -2.26
CA HIS A 137 -5.83 -15.97 -2.57
C HIS A 137 -6.47 -15.87 -3.95
N ASN A 138 -7.50 -15.05 -4.06
CA ASN A 138 -8.10 -14.79 -5.37
C ASN A 138 -7.19 -13.91 -6.24
N PRO A 139 -7.34 -13.93 -7.58
CA PRO A 139 -6.46 -13.19 -8.48
C PRO A 139 -6.41 -11.68 -8.23
N LEU A 140 -7.51 -11.05 -7.79
CA LEU A 140 -7.52 -9.62 -7.45
C LEU A 140 -6.76 -9.34 -6.16
N GLN A 141 -6.83 -10.23 -5.16
CA GLN A 141 -6.00 -10.13 -3.95
C GLN A 141 -4.51 -10.24 -4.28
N LYS A 142 -4.12 -11.18 -5.17
CA LYS A 142 -2.73 -11.28 -5.62
C LYS A 142 -2.27 -10.02 -6.33
N LEU A 143 -3.12 -9.44 -7.20
CA LEU A 143 -2.84 -8.18 -7.87
C LEU A 143 -2.62 -7.06 -6.86
N ALA A 144 -3.49 -6.95 -5.85
CA ALA A 144 -3.38 -5.96 -4.78
C ALA A 144 -2.10 -6.13 -3.96
N TYR A 145 -1.75 -7.35 -3.53
CA TYR A 145 -0.53 -7.62 -2.76
C TYR A 145 0.74 -7.34 -3.57
N THR A 146 0.81 -7.84 -4.81
CA THR A 146 1.97 -7.59 -5.68
C THR A 146 2.07 -6.10 -6.02
N GLY A 147 0.93 -5.47 -6.31
CA GLY A 147 0.84 -4.05 -6.66
C GLY A 147 1.30 -3.15 -5.51
N VAL A 148 0.83 -3.37 -4.29
CA VAL A 148 1.21 -2.53 -3.14
C VAL A 148 2.68 -2.68 -2.76
N ILE A 149 3.25 -3.89 -2.88
CA ILE A 149 4.68 -4.13 -2.67
C ILE A 149 5.50 -3.39 -3.73
N GLY A 150 5.13 -3.52 -5.01
CA GLY A 150 5.79 -2.81 -6.11
C GLY A 150 5.68 -1.29 -5.98
N LEU A 151 4.51 -0.80 -5.60
CA LEU A 151 4.26 0.62 -5.35
C LEU A 151 5.12 1.15 -4.18
N GLY A 152 5.28 0.36 -3.11
CA GLY A 152 6.16 0.68 -2.00
C GLY A 152 7.63 0.75 -2.43
N ALA A 153 8.09 -0.18 -3.23
CA ALA A 153 9.44 -0.14 -3.81
C ALA A 153 9.65 1.10 -4.68
N LEU A 154 8.69 1.44 -5.54
CA LEU A 154 8.75 2.67 -6.36
C LEU A 154 8.73 3.93 -5.50
N ALA A 155 7.94 3.98 -4.42
CA ALA A 155 7.93 5.11 -3.49
C ALA A 155 9.31 5.33 -2.85
N VAL A 156 9.95 4.25 -2.41
CA VAL A 156 11.31 4.29 -1.83
C VAL A 156 12.33 4.74 -2.86
N LEU A 157 12.33 4.15 -4.06
CA LEU A 157 13.30 4.48 -5.11
C LEU A 157 13.15 5.93 -5.58
N THR A 158 11.94 6.38 -5.86
CA THR A 158 11.68 7.79 -6.25
C THR A 158 11.99 8.75 -5.10
N GLY A 159 11.69 8.35 -3.86
CA GLY A 159 12.06 9.11 -2.67
C GLY A 159 13.57 9.31 -2.54
N PHE A 160 14.38 8.26 -2.73
CA PHE A 160 15.85 8.36 -2.75
C PHE A 160 16.37 9.20 -3.91
N ALA A 161 15.76 9.10 -5.11
CA ALA A 161 16.12 9.92 -6.26
C ALA A 161 15.90 11.42 -5.99
N VAL A 162 14.86 11.77 -5.22
CA VAL A 162 14.57 13.16 -4.80
C VAL A 162 15.45 13.58 -3.62
N TYR A 163 15.73 12.68 -2.67
CA TYR A 163 16.48 12.99 -1.46
C TYR A 163 17.96 13.20 -1.71
N LYS A 164 18.57 12.43 -2.60
CA LYS A 164 20.02 12.45 -2.89
C LYS A 164 20.29 12.50 -4.40
N PRO A 165 19.80 13.54 -5.10
CA PRO A 165 19.82 13.56 -6.57
C PRO A 165 21.23 13.55 -7.18
N THR A 166 22.22 14.11 -6.50
CA THR A 166 23.63 14.13 -6.95
C THR A 166 24.35 12.82 -6.65
N GLN A 167 24.19 12.30 -5.43
CA GLN A 167 24.84 11.04 -5.02
C GLN A 167 24.23 9.82 -5.73
N LEU A 168 22.93 9.90 -6.06
CA LEU A 168 22.18 8.88 -6.77
C LEU A 168 21.76 9.38 -8.16
N ALA A 169 22.68 10.06 -8.86
CA ALA A 169 22.40 10.65 -10.16
C ALA A 169 21.87 9.63 -11.18
N TRP A 170 22.42 8.39 -11.16
CA TRP A 170 21.93 7.30 -12.01
C TRP A 170 20.43 7.00 -11.76
N LEU A 171 20.00 6.96 -10.48
CA LEU A 171 18.62 6.69 -10.10
C LEU A 171 17.71 7.87 -10.49
N THR A 172 18.16 9.09 -10.23
CA THR A 172 17.44 10.30 -10.62
C THR A 172 17.26 10.37 -12.15
N THR A 173 18.29 10.03 -12.92
CA THR A 173 18.23 9.95 -14.39
C THR A 173 17.27 8.85 -14.85
N LEU A 174 17.25 7.70 -14.19
CA LEU A 174 16.33 6.59 -14.51
C LEU A 174 14.86 7.04 -14.45
N PHE A 175 14.50 7.92 -13.50
CA PHE A 175 13.15 8.49 -13.38
C PHE A 175 12.93 9.75 -14.23
N GLY A 176 13.84 10.12 -15.12
CA GLY A 176 13.71 11.29 -16.01
C GLY A 176 14.17 12.62 -15.39
N GLY A 177 15.04 12.57 -14.39
CA GLY A 177 15.57 13.74 -13.67
C GLY A 177 14.78 14.06 -12.38
N PHE A 178 15.28 15.06 -11.65
CA PHE A 178 14.74 15.43 -10.32
C PHE A 178 13.23 15.78 -10.35
N GLN A 179 12.78 16.58 -11.31
CA GLN A 179 11.39 17.01 -11.38
C GLN A 179 10.45 15.85 -11.75
N ALA A 180 10.89 14.96 -12.65
CA ALA A 180 10.14 13.77 -13.01
C ALA A 180 10.06 12.78 -11.82
N ALA A 181 11.18 12.53 -11.13
CA ALA A 181 11.19 11.70 -9.93
C ALA A 181 10.24 12.24 -8.84
N ARG A 182 10.23 13.57 -8.63
CA ARG A 182 9.33 14.26 -7.71
C ARG A 182 7.86 14.12 -8.13
N TYR A 183 7.56 14.22 -9.41
CA TYR A 183 6.23 14.02 -10.00
C TYR A 183 5.75 12.59 -9.77
N TRP A 184 6.56 11.58 -10.10
CA TRP A 184 6.22 10.17 -9.87
C TRP A 184 6.01 9.88 -8.40
N HIS A 185 6.90 10.38 -7.52
CA HIS A 185 6.78 10.20 -6.08
C HIS A 185 5.45 10.75 -5.54
N PHE A 186 5.03 11.91 -6.00
CA PHE A 186 3.75 12.51 -5.62
C PHE A 186 2.55 11.68 -6.09
N TRP A 187 2.54 11.20 -7.33
CA TRP A 187 1.44 10.38 -7.85
C TRP A 187 1.34 9.02 -7.18
N ILE A 188 2.47 8.42 -6.82
CA ILE A 188 2.51 7.19 -6.02
C ILE A 188 1.74 7.37 -4.70
N VAL A 189 1.85 8.52 -4.05
CA VAL A 189 1.09 8.83 -2.82
C VAL A 189 -0.42 8.76 -3.07
N TRP A 190 -0.91 9.36 -4.17
CA TRP A 190 -2.34 9.33 -4.49
C TRP A 190 -2.85 7.93 -4.83
N ILE A 191 -2.01 7.11 -5.47
CA ILE A 191 -2.34 5.69 -5.69
C ILE A 191 -2.42 4.96 -4.34
N PHE A 192 -1.52 5.21 -3.39
CA PHE A 192 -1.61 4.66 -2.04
C PHE A 192 -2.87 5.11 -1.31
N VAL A 193 -3.25 6.38 -1.41
CA VAL A 193 -4.49 6.90 -0.80
C VAL A 193 -5.70 6.18 -1.40
N GLY A 194 -5.80 6.09 -2.71
CA GLY A 194 -6.88 5.37 -3.39
C GLY A 194 -6.92 3.89 -3.02
N PHE A 195 -5.77 3.23 -2.98
CA PHE A 195 -5.66 1.84 -2.52
C PHE A 195 -6.12 1.69 -1.07
N THR A 196 -5.72 2.59 -0.17
CA THR A 196 -6.08 2.53 1.24
C THR A 196 -7.59 2.69 1.43
N ILE A 197 -8.21 3.63 0.74
CA ILE A 197 -9.67 3.83 0.78
C ILE A 197 -10.39 2.56 0.32
N MET A 198 -9.99 2.02 -0.83
CA MET A 198 -10.55 0.77 -1.37
C MET A 198 -10.33 -0.40 -0.40
N HIS A 199 -9.12 -0.56 0.14
CA HIS A 199 -8.77 -1.62 1.07
C HIS A 199 -9.61 -1.56 2.34
N VAL A 200 -9.72 -0.38 2.96
CA VAL A 200 -10.54 -0.18 4.17
C VAL A 200 -12.00 -0.49 3.87
N PHE A 201 -12.54 0.02 2.76
CA PHE A 201 -13.91 -0.28 2.35
C PHE A 201 -14.15 -1.80 2.21
N LEU A 202 -13.27 -2.50 1.49
CA LEU A 202 -13.41 -3.95 1.29
C LEU A 202 -13.30 -4.74 2.59
N VAL A 203 -12.41 -4.33 3.50
CA VAL A 203 -12.28 -4.98 4.82
C VAL A 203 -13.57 -4.88 5.62
N PHE A 204 -14.22 -3.72 5.65
CA PHE A 204 -15.46 -3.55 6.40
C PHE A 204 -16.69 -4.12 5.69
N ALA A 205 -16.77 -3.96 4.37
CA ALA A 205 -17.95 -4.37 3.60
C ALA A 205 -17.97 -5.86 3.22
N VAL A 206 -16.79 -6.47 3.01
CA VAL A 206 -16.70 -7.83 2.44
C VAL A 206 -16.13 -8.85 3.42
N ASP A 207 -15.07 -8.52 4.17
CA ASP A 207 -14.40 -9.48 5.06
C ASP A 207 -14.01 -8.87 6.42
N PRO A 208 -14.99 -8.53 7.30
CA PRO A 208 -14.70 -7.99 8.64
C PRO A 208 -14.00 -9.00 9.56
N ALA A 209 -14.05 -10.31 9.22
CA ALA A 209 -13.31 -11.33 9.95
C ALA A 209 -11.80 -11.20 9.77
N SER A 210 -11.35 -10.72 8.61
CA SER A 210 -9.94 -10.41 8.34
C SER A 210 -9.41 -9.30 9.26
N LEU A 211 -10.21 -8.28 9.59
CA LEU A 211 -9.81 -7.25 10.54
C LEU A 211 -9.55 -7.84 11.92
N ARG A 212 -10.47 -8.70 12.41
CA ARG A 212 -10.28 -9.40 13.71
C ARG A 212 -9.02 -10.26 13.70
N ALA A 213 -8.79 -11.01 12.60
CA ALA A 213 -7.59 -11.83 12.47
C ALA A 213 -6.31 -11.00 12.41
N MET A 214 -6.37 -9.78 11.83
CA MET A 214 -5.24 -8.87 11.76
C MET A 214 -4.93 -8.20 13.11
N LEU A 215 -5.94 -8.06 13.99
CA LEU A 215 -5.76 -7.57 15.36
C LEU A 215 -5.30 -8.68 16.32
N SER A 216 -5.99 -9.83 16.32
CA SER A 216 -5.78 -10.92 17.30
C SER A 216 -4.82 -12.04 16.84
N GLY A 217 -4.59 -12.15 15.52
CA GLY A 217 -3.80 -13.24 14.89
C GLY A 217 -4.61 -14.48 14.55
N SER A 218 -5.82 -14.60 15.08
CA SER A 218 -6.69 -15.77 14.91
C SER A 218 -8.15 -15.34 14.79
N TYR A 219 -8.98 -16.20 14.23
CA TYR A 219 -10.41 -15.97 14.24
C TYR A 219 -11.14 -17.29 14.52
N ARG A 220 -12.37 -17.21 15.05
CA ARG A 220 -13.23 -18.36 15.25
C ARG A 220 -14.12 -18.54 14.02
N GLY A 221 -14.03 -19.67 13.36
CA GLY A 221 -14.86 -20.01 12.21
C GLY A 221 -14.21 -21.09 11.34
N LYS A 222 -15.02 -21.80 10.58
CA LYS A 222 -14.52 -22.55 9.43
C LYS A 222 -14.07 -21.52 8.39
N PHE A 223 -12.89 -21.70 7.80
CA PHE A 223 -12.65 -21.04 6.52
C PHE A 223 -13.85 -21.36 5.64
N PRO A 224 -14.37 -20.43 4.85
CA PRO A 224 -15.19 -20.81 3.72
C PRO A 224 -14.33 -21.81 2.94
N SER A 225 -14.62 -23.11 3.11
CA SER A 225 -14.11 -24.11 2.21
C SER A 225 -14.74 -23.76 0.89
N HIS A 226 -13.95 -23.16 0.03
CA HIS A 226 -14.33 -22.95 -1.36
C HIS A 226 -14.11 -24.30 -2.06
N ASP A 227 -15.03 -25.23 -1.81
CA ASP A 227 -15.21 -26.42 -2.63
C ASP A 227 -15.70 -25.99 -4.02
#